data_d73fddc2a0af6b0526c429285c65aa2d
#
_entry.id   d73fddc2a0af6b0526c429285c65aa2d
#
_cell.length_a   1.000
_cell.length_b   1.000
_cell.length_c   1.000
_cell.angle_alpha   90.00
_cell.angle_beta   90.00
_cell.angle_gamma   90.00
#
_symmetry.space_group_name_H-M   'P 1'
#
loop_
_entity.id
_entity.type
_entity.pdbx_description
1 polymer ?
#
loop_
_entity_poly.entity_id
_entity_poly.type
_entity_poly.pdbx_seq_one_letter_code
_entity_poly.pdbx_strand_id
1 'polypeptide(L)'
;MALLPQEFTVVLTVLPALGAWRLAKQQVLTRRLAAIETLGATSVLCVDKTGTLTENLMTVVQLYVPDVGMVEHSLRVDYDASADLPEHFHALVEYSILASVADPFDPMEKAFHRLGQHFLQDTEHLHRDWGLVQQYGLTPQLSAMSHVWQAIDAEIDGRGYVVAAKGAPEAVFELCHLDAEVQARLAAAVESMAVKGLRVLAVAQARYAGAQWPAAEHEFEFQFIGLLGLAAFGHSVHNF
;
A
#
# COMPACT_ATOMS: atom_id res chain seq x y z
N MET A 1 -18.58 -50.76 37.28
CA MET A 1 -17.40 -50.18 36.67
C MET A 1 -17.34 -50.65 35.23
N ALA A 2 -17.59 -49.78 34.26
CA ALA A 2 -17.44 -50.12 32.87
C ALA A 2 -15.91 -50.23 32.56
N LEU A 3 -15.43 -51.43 32.23
CA LEU A 3 -14.07 -51.66 31.77
C LEU A 3 -13.95 -51.05 30.38
N LEU A 4 -13.46 -49.80 30.31
CA LEU A 4 -12.99 -49.25 29.06
C LEU A 4 -11.76 -50.05 28.62
N PRO A 5 -11.75 -50.64 27.43
CA PRO A 5 -10.58 -51.34 26.92
C PRO A 5 -9.34 -50.42 26.95
N GLN A 6 -8.22 -50.91 27.46
CA GLN A 6 -6.98 -50.10 27.57
C GLN A 6 -6.51 -49.58 26.19
N GLU A 7 -6.89 -50.24 25.13
CA GLU A 7 -6.61 -49.86 23.74
C GLU A 7 -7.16 -48.48 23.38
N PHE A 8 -8.31 -48.05 23.93
CA PHE A 8 -8.87 -46.72 23.70
C PHE A 8 -7.96 -45.61 24.20
N THR A 9 -7.33 -45.79 25.36
CA THR A 9 -6.40 -44.78 25.91
C THR A 9 -5.17 -44.63 25.02
N VAL A 10 -4.66 -45.73 24.47
CA VAL A 10 -3.51 -45.71 23.56
C VAL A 10 -3.88 -45.01 22.24
N VAL A 11 -5.02 -45.36 21.66
CA VAL A 11 -5.50 -44.73 20.42
C VAL A 11 -5.68 -43.22 20.58
N LEU A 12 -6.34 -42.78 21.68
CA LEU A 12 -6.60 -41.37 21.98
C LEU A 12 -5.33 -40.55 22.28
N THR A 13 -4.23 -41.20 22.63
CA THR A 13 -2.95 -40.52 22.84
C THR A 13 -2.05 -40.55 21.62
N VAL A 14 -1.94 -41.70 20.95
CA VAL A 14 -1.02 -41.92 19.84
C VAL A 14 -1.49 -41.18 18.58
N LEU A 15 -2.79 -41.25 18.22
CA LEU A 15 -3.27 -40.57 17.00
C LEU A 15 -3.14 -39.07 17.04
N PRO A 16 -3.54 -38.35 18.12
CA PRO A 16 -3.30 -36.92 18.22
C PRO A 16 -1.81 -36.55 18.23
N ALA A 17 -0.96 -37.36 18.86
CA ALA A 17 0.49 -37.14 18.85
C ALA A 17 1.09 -37.27 17.44
N LEU A 18 0.65 -38.24 16.64
CA LEU A 18 1.03 -38.35 15.23
C LEU A 18 0.51 -37.18 14.40
N GLY A 19 -0.72 -36.69 14.69
CA GLY A 19 -1.27 -35.48 14.09
C GLY A 19 -0.42 -34.24 14.40
N ALA A 20 -0.06 -34.07 15.69
CA ALA A 20 0.82 -32.95 16.11
C ALA A 20 2.19 -33.01 15.41
N TRP A 21 2.77 -34.21 15.29
CA TRP A 21 4.04 -34.41 14.60
C TRP A 21 3.96 -34.05 13.10
N ARG A 22 2.87 -34.44 12.42
CA ARG A 22 2.65 -34.09 11.01
C ARG A 22 2.51 -32.58 10.84
N LEU A 23 1.73 -31.91 11.71
CA LEU A 23 1.56 -30.45 11.71
C LEU A 23 2.89 -29.75 11.99
N ALA A 24 3.69 -30.25 12.94
CA ALA A 24 5.01 -29.69 13.24
C ALA A 24 5.96 -29.72 12.04
N LYS A 25 5.89 -30.75 11.18
CA LYS A 25 6.64 -30.80 9.91
C LYS A 25 6.24 -29.71 8.93
N GLN A 26 5.01 -29.19 9.03
CA GLN A 26 4.49 -28.05 8.26
C GLN A 26 4.65 -26.72 9.02
N GLN A 27 5.56 -26.67 10.00
CA GLN A 27 5.83 -25.49 10.82
C GLN A 27 4.63 -25.01 11.67
N VAL A 28 3.64 -25.84 11.90
CA VAL A 28 2.48 -25.57 12.75
C VAL A 28 2.72 -26.16 14.15
N LEU A 29 2.85 -25.28 15.15
CA LEU A 29 3.01 -25.69 16.55
C LEU A 29 1.67 -25.84 17.24
N THR A 30 1.31 -27.04 17.66
CA THR A 30 0.14 -27.32 18.48
C THR A 30 0.54 -27.53 19.95
N ARG A 31 -0.01 -26.72 20.86
CA ARG A 31 0.24 -26.83 22.30
C ARG A 31 -0.76 -27.73 23.04
N ARG A 32 -1.91 -28.00 22.43
CA ARG A 32 -2.99 -28.80 23.02
C ARG A 32 -3.41 -29.88 22.03
N LEU A 33 -3.38 -31.14 22.44
CA LEU A 33 -3.79 -32.25 21.58
C LEU A 33 -5.27 -32.18 21.17
N ALA A 34 -6.15 -31.67 22.05
CA ALA A 34 -7.56 -31.45 21.73
C ALA A 34 -7.77 -30.46 20.57
N ALA A 35 -6.83 -29.56 20.31
CA ALA A 35 -6.93 -28.63 19.19
C ALA A 35 -6.86 -29.34 17.82
N ILE A 36 -6.16 -30.47 17.73
CA ILE A 36 -6.04 -31.29 16.51
C ILE A 36 -7.38 -31.95 16.19
N GLU A 37 -8.03 -32.47 17.23
CA GLU A 37 -9.36 -33.09 17.10
C GLU A 37 -10.39 -32.05 16.67
N THR A 38 -10.41 -30.86 17.32
CA THR A 38 -11.29 -29.76 16.94
C THR A 38 -11.05 -29.31 15.50
N LEU A 39 -9.79 -29.17 15.08
CA LEU A 39 -9.43 -28.82 13.71
C LEU A 39 -9.95 -29.87 12.71
N GLY A 40 -9.80 -31.17 13.03
CA GLY A 40 -10.29 -32.26 12.19
C GLY A 40 -11.81 -32.34 12.08
N ALA A 41 -12.54 -31.83 13.08
CA ALA A 41 -14.01 -31.76 13.10
C ALA A 41 -14.58 -30.49 12.45
N THR A 42 -13.72 -29.54 12.06
CA THR A 42 -14.14 -28.26 11.49
C THR A 42 -14.71 -28.46 10.08
N SER A 43 -15.94 -28.07 9.87
CA SER A 43 -16.64 -28.11 8.57
C SER A 43 -16.67 -26.76 7.85
N VAL A 44 -16.45 -25.65 8.58
CA VAL A 44 -16.41 -24.28 8.06
C VAL A 44 -15.17 -23.59 8.62
N LEU A 45 -14.32 -23.07 7.74
CA LEU A 45 -13.11 -22.33 8.09
C LEU A 45 -13.26 -20.87 7.66
N CYS A 46 -13.30 -19.98 8.64
CA CYS A 46 -13.22 -18.53 8.39
C CYS A 46 -11.78 -18.08 8.58
N VAL A 47 -11.18 -17.56 7.52
CA VAL A 47 -9.79 -17.09 7.54
C VAL A 47 -9.75 -15.60 7.22
N ASP A 48 -8.79 -14.90 7.81
CA ASP A 48 -8.47 -13.53 7.39
C ASP A 48 -7.79 -13.59 6.02
N LYS A 49 -8.08 -12.57 5.19
CA LYS A 49 -7.51 -12.46 3.86
C LYS A 49 -6.04 -12.03 3.94
N THR A 50 -5.77 -10.97 4.69
CA THR A 50 -4.48 -10.27 4.67
C THR A 50 -3.46 -10.97 5.56
N GLY A 51 -2.33 -11.40 4.97
CA GLY A 51 -1.29 -12.14 5.69
C GLY A 51 -1.62 -13.61 5.99
N THR A 52 -2.80 -14.11 5.53
CA THR A 52 -3.19 -15.52 5.65
C THR A 52 -3.42 -16.13 4.26
N LEU A 53 -4.30 -15.53 3.45
CA LEU A 53 -4.52 -15.93 2.06
C LEU A 53 -3.63 -15.15 1.09
N THR A 54 -3.07 -14.05 1.53
CA THR A 54 -2.12 -13.23 0.78
C THR A 54 -0.79 -13.12 1.52
N GLU A 55 0.29 -12.89 0.80
CA GLU A 55 1.65 -12.74 1.36
C GLU A 55 1.85 -11.41 2.10
N ASN A 56 0.80 -10.62 2.30
CA ASN A 56 0.89 -9.25 2.81
C ASN A 56 1.89 -8.39 2.01
N LEU A 57 2.03 -8.70 0.72
CA LEU A 57 2.83 -7.95 -0.23
C LEU A 57 1.91 -7.20 -1.18
N MET A 58 2.19 -5.94 -1.38
CA MET A 58 1.53 -5.12 -2.38
C MET A 58 2.55 -4.68 -3.43
N THR A 59 2.09 -4.50 -4.66
CA THR A 59 2.91 -3.99 -5.75
C THR A 59 2.09 -3.01 -6.57
N VAL A 60 2.73 -1.91 -6.97
CA VAL A 60 2.12 -0.97 -7.92
C VAL A 60 2.14 -1.62 -9.29
N VAL A 61 0.97 -1.78 -9.90
CA VAL A 61 0.81 -2.45 -11.20
C VAL A 61 0.24 -1.53 -12.28
N GLN A 62 -0.29 -0.38 -11.90
CA GLN A 62 -0.80 0.61 -12.84
C GLN A 62 -0.55 2.02 -12.35
N LEU A 63 -0.09 2.89 -13.25
CA LEU A 63 0.04 4.33 -13.06
C LEU A 63 -0.94 5.04 -13.97
N TYR A 64 -1.47 6.17 -13.51
CA TYR A 64 -2.32 7.06 -14.29
C TYR A 64 -1.99 8.51 -13.97
N VAL A 65 -1.75 9.31 -15.00
CA VAL A 65 -1.49 10.75 -14.89
C VAL A 65 -2.41 11.47 -15.87
N PRO A 66 -3.25 12.43 -15.40
CA PRO A 66 -4.02 13.26 -16.30
C PRO A 66 -3.09 14.25 -17.01
N ASP A 67 -3.23 14.43 -18.30
CA ASP A 67 -2.48 15.44 -19.03
C ASP A 67 -3.25 16.76 -19.11
N VAL A 68 -2.50 17.85 -19.16
CA VAL A 68 -3.00 19.23 -19.33
C VAL A 68 -3.63 19.44 -20.72
N GLY A 69 -3.41 18.52 -21.66
CA GLY A 69 -3.87 18.55 -23.04
C GLY A 69 -5.01 17.59 -23.43
N MET A 70 -5.78 17.04 -22.51
CA MET A 70 -6.83 16.01 -22.73
C MET A 70 -6.34 14.61 -23.12
N VAL A 71 -5.06 14.33 -23.03
CA VAL A 71 -4.53 12.98 -23.23
C VAL A 71 -4.26 12.36 -21.87
N GLU A 72 -4.99 11.30 -21.55
CA GLU A 72 -4.80 10.54 -20.33
C GLU A 72 -3.66 9.53 -20.54
N HIS A 73 -2.67 9.54 -19.67
CA HIS A 73 -1.59 8.57 -19.70
C HIS A 73 -1.83 7.49 -18.67
N SER A 74 -2.00 6.25 -19.14
CA SER A 74 -2.10 5.07 -18.26
C SER A 74 -1.01 4.07 -18.64
N LEU A 75 -0.20 3.66 -17.66
CA LEU A 75 0.87 2.71 -17.82
C LEU A 75 0.65 1.50 -16.92
N ARG A 76 0.73 0.30 -17.50
CA ARG A 76 0.88 -0.92 -16.70
C ARG A 76 2.35 -1.10 -16.36
N VAL A 77 2.65 -1.19 -15.07
CA VAL A 77 4.03 -1.36 -14.60
C VAL A 77 4.48 -2.79 -14.83
N ASP A 78 5.62 -2.93 -15.48
CA ASP A 78 6.30 -4.21 -15.71
C ASP A 78 7.72 -4.12 -15.13
N TYR A 79 7.95 -4.83 -14.03
CA TYR A 79 9.23 -4.85 -13.32
C TYR A 79 10.28 -5.74 -14.01
N ASP A 80 9.87 -6.58 -14.96
CA ASP A 80 10.79 -7.45 -15.72
C ASP A 80 11.26 -6.79 -17.01
N ALA A 81 10.58 -5.72 -17.43
CA ALA A 81 10.97 -4.96 -18.60
C ALA A 81 12.19 -4.07 -18.28
N SER A 82 13.18 -4.07 -19.18
CA SER A 82 14.33 -3.17 -19.09
C SER A 82 14.05 -1.76 -19.63
N ALA A 83 12.79 -1.40 -19.79
CA ALA A 83 12.38 -0.09 -20.29
C ALA A 83 12.33 0.94 -19.15
N ASP A 84 12.85 2.13 -19.42
CA ASP A 84 12.78 3.26 -18.50
C ASP A 84 11.32 3.72 -18.30
N LEU A 85 11.04 4.22 -17.12
CA LEU A 85 9.74 4.85 -16.85
C LEU A 85 9.62 6.17 -17.63
N PRO A 86 8.54 6.40 -18.39
CA PRO A 86 8.35 7.67 -19.08
C PRO A 86 8.33 8.86 -18.09
N GLU A 87 8.99 9.96 -18.46
CA GLU A 87 9.25 11.11 -17.59
C GLU A 87 7.98 11.68 -16.91
N HIS A 88 6.85 11.70 -17.63
CA HIS A 88 5.59 12.21 -17.08
C HIS A 88 5.03 11.40 -15.91
N PHE A 89 5.55 10.20 -15.63
CA PHE A 89 5.22 9.41 -14.43
C PHE A 89 6.22 9.64 -13.28
N HIS A 90 7.37 10.28 -13.51
CA HIS A 90 8.40 10.43 -12.49
C HIS A 90 7.88 11.17 -11.26
N ALA A 91 7.20 12.31 -11.45
CA ALA A 91 6.61 13.07 -10.35
C ALA A 91 5.59 12.24 -9.54
N LEU A 92 4.78 11.40 -10.19
CA LEU A 92 3.83 10.53 -9.49
C LEU A 92 4.54 9.55 -8.55
N VAL A 93 5.62 8.93 -9.01
CA VAL A 93 6.42 8.00 -8.21
C VAL A 93 7.17 8.73 -7.10
N GLU A 94 7.84 9.83 -7.40
CA GLU A 94 8.56 10.68 -6.46
C GLU A 94 7.67 11.12 -5.30
N TYR A 95 6.53 11.75 -5.59
CA TYR A 95 5.64 12.25 -4.54
C TYR A 95 4.92 11.14 -3.78
N SER A 96 4.72 9.96 -4.36
CA SER A 96 4.22 8.80 -3.62
C SER A 96 5.21 8.33 -2.54
N ILE A 97 6.52 8.43 -2.81
CA ILE A 97 7.58 8.13 -1.85
C ILE A 97 7.69 9.23 -0.81
N LEU A 98 7.71 10.49 -1.23
CA LEU A 98 7.77 11.64 -0.31
C LEU A 98 6.58 11.68 0.66
N ALA A 99 5.39 11.23 0.23
CA ALA A 99 4.23 11.08 1.10
C ALA A 99 4.28 9.81 1.97
N SER A 100 5.37 9.04 1.95
CA SER A 100 5.58 7.81 2.74
C SER A 100 6.69 8.00 3.75
N VAL A 101 6.70 7.19 4.82
CA VAL A 101 7.82 7.19 5.76
C VAL A 101 9.06 6.58 5.13
N ALA A 102 10.25 6.98 5.58
CA ALA A 102 11.52 6.52 5.01
C ALA A 102 11.76 5.02 5.19
N ASP A 103 11.32 4.45 6.32
CA ASP A 103 11.38 3.00 6.59
C ASP A 103 9.96 2.48 6.88
N PRO A 104 9.18 2.18 5.83
CA PRO A 104 7.78 1.86 5.99
C PRO A 104 7.58 0.43 6.51
N PHE A 105 6.65 0.29 7.46
CA PHE A 105 6.11 -1.01 7.85
C PHE A 105 4.96 -1.44 6.93
N ASP A 106 4.17 -0.49 6.46
CA ASP A 106 2.99 -0.72 5.62
C ASP A 106 3.37 -1.30 4.25
N PRO A 107 2.70 -2.37 3.78
CA PRO A 107 2.98 -2.99 2.48
C PRO A 107 2.77 -2.07 1.27
N MET A 108 1.84 -1.11 1.36
CA MET A 108 1.61 -0.16 0.26
C MET A 108 2.76 0.82 0.14
N GLU A 109 3.24 1.35 1.26
CA GLU A 109 4.40 2.25 1.26
C GLU A 109 5.67 1.55 0.78
N LYS A 110 5.87 0.28 1.19
CA LYS A 110 6.96 -0.55 0.65
C LYS A 110 6.87 -0.72 -0.88
N ALA A 111 5.65 -0.79 -1.41
CA ALA A 111 5.44 -0.89 -2.86
C ALA A 111 5.89 0.38 -3.58
N PHE A 112 5.67 1.58 -3.01
CA PHE A 112 6.14 2.84 -3.59
C PHE A 112 7.66 2.95 -3.56
N HIS A 113 8.28 2.60 -2.44
CA HIS A 113 9.75 2.59 -2.37
C HIS A 113 10.37 1.58 -3.35
N ARG A 114 9.76 0.39 -3.51
CA ARG A 114 10.21 -0.59 -4.53
C ARG A 114 10.10 -0.03 -5.94
N LEU A 115 8.98 0.63 -6.25
CA LEU A 115 8.76 1.27 -7.56
C LEU A 115 9.85 2.32 -7.85
N GLY A 116 10.11 3.22 -6.88
CA GLY A 116 11.13 4.24 -7.02
C GLY A 116 12.55 3.68 -7.10
N GLN A 117 12.87 2.68 -6.29
CA GLN A 117 14.17 2.01 -6.37
C GLN A 117 14.40 1.33 -7.72
N HIS A 118 13.33 0.80 -8.34
CA HIS A 118 13.45 0.11 -9.62
C HIS A 118 13.62 1.08 -10.80
N PHE A 119 12.84 2.17 -10.81
CA PHE A 119 12.78 3.05 -11.99
C PHE A 119 13.49 4.40 -11.81
N LEU A 120 13.70 4.87 -10.57
CA LEU A 120 14.26 6.20 -10.30
C LEU A 120 15.58 6.17 -9.54
N GLN A 121 16.23 5.00 -9.41
CA GLN A 121 17.43 4.84 -8.57
C GLN A 121 18.56 5.78 -8.94
N ASP A 122 18.76 6.01 -10.25
CA ASP A 122 19.86 6.81 -10.80
C ASP A 122 19.39 8.20 -11.25
N THR A 123 18.25 8.68 -10.73
CA THR A 123 17.67 9.99 -11.03
C THR A 123 17.71 10.92 -9.83
N GLU A 124 17.50 12.22 -10.08
CA GLU A 124 17.37 13.27 -9.07
C GLU A 124 16.08 13.17 -8.22
N HIS A 125 15.13 12.31 -8.61
CA HIS A 125 13.82 12.18 -7.97
C HIS A 125 13.82 11.43 -6.63
N LEU A 126 14.96 10.86 -6.20
CA LEU A 126 15.10 10.24 -4.89
C LEU A 126 15.85 11.18 -3.93
N HIS A 127 15.15 12.08 -3.30
CA HIS A 127 15.67 13.13 -2.43
C HIS A 127 16.14 12.61 -1.07
N ARG A 128 17.32 11.99 -1.02
CA ARG A 128 17.87 11.40 0.23
C ARG A 128 18.32 12.43 1.25
N ASP A 129 18.57 13.65 0.80
CA ASP A 129 19.10 14.73 1.63
C ASP A 129 18.01 15.69 2.14
N TRP A 130 16.75 15.48 1.76
CA TRP A 130 15.66 16.32 2.25
C TRP A 130 15.26 15.95 3.68
N GLY A 131 15.06 16.98 4.52
CA GLY A 131 14.60 16.82 5.89
C GLY A 131 13.08 16.80 5.99
N LEU A 132 12.51 15.77 6.60
CA LEU A 132 11.09 15.76 6.96
C LEU A 132 10.88 16.68 8.16
N VAL A 133 10.04 17.71 8.01
CA VAL A 133 9.83 18.75 9.03
C VAL A 133 8.45 18.73 9.66
N GLN A 134 7.42 18.26 8.96
CA GLN A 134 6.06 18.14 9.48
C GLN A 134 5.32 16.98 8.83
N GLN A 135 4.40 16.37 9.58
CA GLN A 135 3.53 15.29 9.10
C GLN A 135 2.09 15.56 9.51
N TYR A 136 1.19 15.30 8.59
CA TYR A 136 -0.24 15.25 8.85
C TYR A 136 -0.71 13.82 8.59
N GLY A 137 -1.25 13.18 9.61
CA GLY A 137 -1.67 11.78 9.54
C GLY A 137 -3.13 11.64 9.15
N LEU A 138 -3.53 10.40 8.84
CA LEU A 138 -4.93 10.04 8.58
C LEU A 138 -5.82 10.45 9.76
N THR A 139 -6.96 11.06 9.46
CA THR A 139 -7.99 11.38 10.44
C THR A 139 -9.31 10.71 10.07
N PRO A 140 -10.27 10.57 11.00
CA PRO A 140 -11.60 10.05 10.66
C PRO A 140 -12.35 10.89 9.61
N GLN A 141 -12.00 12.16 9.47
CA GLN A 141 -12.61 13.09 8.53
C GLN A 141 -11.90 13.11 7.18
N LEU A 142 -10.58 12.82 7.15
CA LEU A 142 -9.78 12.89 5.94
C LEU A 142 -8.96 11.62 5.77
N SER A 143 -9.27 10.83 4.73
CA SER A 143 -8.55 9.62 4.36
C SER A 143 -7.32 9.92 3.48
N ALA A 144 -6.59 10.96 3.82
CA ALA A 144 -5.32 11.35 3.20
C ALA A 144 -4.28 11.65 4.28
N MET A 145 -3.02 11.63 3.90
CA MET A 145 -1.88 12.00 4.74
C MET A 145 -0.91 12.86 3.94
N SER A 146 -0.22 13.76 4.61
CA SER A 146 0.74 14.66 3.96
C SER A 146 2.03 14.77 4.74
N HIS A 147 3.14 14.81 4.03
CA HIS A 147 4.47 15.04 4.56
C HIS A 147 5.05 16.34 4.00
N VAL A 148 5.66 17.15 4.86
CA VAL A 148 6.30 18.41 4.50
C VAL A 148 7.82 18.23 4.59
N TRP A 149 8.49 18.51 3.50
CA TRP A 149 9.93 18.35 3.35
C TRP A 149 10.61 19.68 3.16
N GLN A 150 11.77 19.83 3.78
CA GLN A 150 12.67 20.94 3.51
C GLN A 150 13.58 20.54 2.35
N ALA A 151 13.35 21.13 1.19
CA ALA A 151 14.19 20.95 0.02
C ALA A 151 15.50 21.72 0.19
N ILE A 152 16.64 21.07 -0.11
CA ILE A 152 17.97 21.68 -0.01
C ILE A 152 18.31 22.45 -1.29
N ASP A 153 17.67 22.12 -2.42
CA ASP A 153 17.96 22.70 -3.73
C ASP A 153 17.38 24.10 -3.88
N ALA A 154 18.29 25.03 -4.05
CA ALA A 154 18.17 26.48 -3.90
C ALA A 154 17.41 27.21 -5.04
N GLU A 155 16.64 26.54 -5.90
CA GLU A 155 15.82 27.23 -6.93
C GLU A 155 14.51 27.80 -6.40
N ILE A 156 14.15 27.54 -5.15
CA ILE A 156 12.98 28.10 -4.49
C ILE A 156 13.46 29.08 -3.42
N ASP A 157 13.75 30.33 -3.76
CA ASP A 157 13.99 31.50 -2.85
C ASP A 157 14.53 31.18 -1.42
N GLY A 158 15.37 30.14 -1.27
CA GLY A 158 16.06 29.78 -0.04
C GLY A 158 15.20 29.36 1.17
N ARG A 159 13.88 29.24 1.03
CA ARG A 159 12.92 28.91 2.11
C ARG A 159 11.67 28.17 1.67
N GLY A 160 11.75 27.34 0.63
CA GLY A 160 10.59 26.60 0.17
C GLY A 160 10.46 25.22 0.82
N TYR A 161 9.24 24.86 1.17
CA TYR A 161 8.91 23.50 1.58
C TYR A 161 8.12 22.81 0.47
N VAL A 162 8.40 21.54 0.28
CA VAL A 162 7.64 20.67 -0.62
C VAL A 162 6.69 19.83 0.23
N VAL A 163 5.43 19.80 -0.16
CA VAL A 163 4.40 19.00 0.51
C VAL A 163 3.93 17.91 -0.43
N ALA A 164 4.02 16.67 0.03
CA ALA A 164 3.56 15.50 -0.69
C ALA A 164 2.35 14.91 0.05
N ALA A 165 1.24 14.69 -0.65
CA ALA A 165 0.05 14.07 -0.10
C ALA A 165 -0.32 12.79 -0.86
N LYS A 166 -0.82 11.79 -0.13
CA LYS A 166 -1.43 10.59 -0.70
C LYS A 166 -2.63 10.15 0.11
N GLY A 167 -3.58 9.49 -0.53
CA GLY A 167 -4.77 9.02 0.17
C GLY A 167 -5.80 8.38 -0.74
N ALA A 168 -7.00 8.20 -0.20
CA ALA A 168 -8.15 7.81 -0.98
C ALA A 168 -8.41 8.86 -2.09
N PRO A 169 -8.75 8.44 -3.32
CA PRO A 169 -8.90 9.37 -4.43
C PRO A 169 -9.83 10.55 -4.12
N GLU A 170 -10.97 10.28 -3.51
CA GLU A 170 -11.96 11.28 -3.13
C GLU A 170 -11.42 12.32 -2.14
N ALA A 171 -10.62 11.89 -1.16
CA ALA A 171 -10.01 12.78 -0.17
C ALA A 171 -8.95 13.69 -0.81
N VAL A 172 -8.14 13.14 -1.72
CA VAL A 172 -7.12 13.93 -2.43
C VAL A 172 -7.77 14.88 -3.44
N PHE A 173 -8.88 14.48 -4.09
CA PHE A 173 -9.65 15.38 -4.97
C PHE A 173 -10.21 16.59 -4.20
N GLU A 174 -10.68 16.34 -2.97
CA GLU A 174 -11.14 17.41 -2.07
C GLU A 174 -9.99 18.35 -1.68
N LEU A 175 -8.83 17.81 -1.29
CA LEU A 175 -7.63 18.60 -0.98
C LEU A 175 -7.16 19.47 -2.16
N CYS A 176 -7.29 18.97 -3.39
CA CYS A 176 -6.91 19.68 -4.60
C CYS A 176 -7.99 20.66 -5.09
N HIS A 177 -9.14 20.75 -4.42
CA HIS A 177 -10.28 21.59 -4.81
C HIS A 177 -10.68 21.43 -6.29
N LEU A 178 -10.64 20.17 -6.79
CA LEU A 178 -10.93 19.88 -8.18
C LEU A 178 -12.40 20.20 -8.50
N ASP A 179 -12.64 20.74 -9.67
CA ASP A 179 -14.01 20.95 -10.14
C ASP A 179 -14.74 19.63 -10.45
N ALA A 180 -16.07 19.67 -10.50
CA ALA A 180 -16.91 18.49 -10.63
C ALA A 180 -16.67 17.74 -11.95
N GLU A 181 -16.30 18.42 -13.04
CA GLU A 181 -16.03 17.79 -14.34
C GLU A 181 -14.72 16.98 -14.29
N VAL A 182 -13.67 17.55 -13.72
CA VAL A 182 -12.38 16.86 -13.52
C VAL A 182 -12.56 15.70 -12.55
N GLN A 183 -13.28 15.89 -11.44
CA GLN A 183 -13.56 14.80 -10.50
C GLN A 183 -14.30 13.63 -11.18
N ALA A 184 -15.28 13.90 -12.01
CA ALA A 184 -16.03 12.85 -12.72
C ALA A 184 -15.15 12.04 -13.68
N ARG A 185 -14.23 12.71 -14.40
CA ARG A 185 -13.25 12.01 -15.27
C ARG A 185 -12.29 11.14 -14.47
N LEU A 186 -11.73 11.68 -13.40
CA LEU A 186 -10.82 10.93 -12.54
C LEU A 186 -11.51 9.77 -11.82
N ALA A 187 -12.77 9.94 -11.41
CA ALA A 187 -13.58 8.87 -10.83
C ALA A 187 -13.78 7.70 -11.80
N ALA A 188 -13.95 7.98 -13.12
CA ALA A 188 -14.01 6.92 -14.13
C ALA A 188 -12.68 6.16 -14.25
N ALA A 189 -11.54 6.84 -14.14
CA ALA A 189 -10.22 6.18 -14.11
C ALA A 189 -10.06 5.31 -12.85
N VAL A 190 -10.47 5.81 -11.68
CA VAL A 190 -10.50 5.05 -10.42
C VAL A 190 -11.34 3.79 -10.56
N GLU A 191 -12.57 3.91 -11.08
CA GLU A 191 -13.47 2.77 -11.31
C GLU A 191 -12.85 1.73 -12.26
N SER A 192 -12.23 2.20 -13.36
CA SER A 192 -11.52 1.32 -14.31
C SER A 192 -10.40 0.50 -13.67
N MET A 193 -9.72 1.03 -12.67
CA MET A 193 -8.71 0.32 -11.89
C MET A 193 -9.35 -0.59 -10.84
N ALA A 194 -10.39 -0.11 -10.15
CA ALA A 194 -11.08 -0.85 -9.09
C ALA A 194 -11.76 -2.12 -9.63
N VAL A 195 -12.37 -2.07 -10.81
CA VAL A 195 -12.95 -3.25 -11.49
C VAL A 195 -11.89 -4.34 -11.77
N LYS A 196 -10.62 -3.95 -11.94
CA LYS A 196 -9.50 -4.91 -12.08
C LYS A 196 -9.04 -5.48 -10.73
N GLY A 197 -9.72 -5.13 -9.62
CA GLY A 197 -9.35 -5.55 -8.26
C GLY A 197 -8.17 -4.78 -7.66
N LEU A 198 -7.81 -3.63 -8.22
CA LEU A 198 -6.72 -2.80 -7.71
C LEU A 198 -7.20 -1.90 -6.57
N ARG A 199 -6.37 -1.74 -5.56
CA ARG A 199 -6.52 -0.66 -4.60
C ARG A 199 -5.95 0.60 -5.21
N VAL A 200 -6.76 1.64 -5.33
CA VAL A 200 -6.36 2.90 -5.95
C VAL A 200 -6.02 3.93 -4.87
N LEU A 201 -4.88 4.58 -5.02
CA LEU A 201 -4.49 5.75 -4.24
C LEU A 201 -4.21 6.92 -5.17
N ALA A 202 -4.55 8.10 -4.71
CA ALA A 202 -4.24 9.37 -5.36
C ALA A 202 -3.05 10.03 -4.70
N VAL A 203 -2.31 10.82 -5.50
CA VAL A 203 -1.14 11.59 -5.07
C VAL A 203 -1.29 13.02 -5.50
N ALA A 204 -0.90 13.93 -4.61
CA ALA A 204 -0.87 15.37 -4.85
C ALA A 204 0.40 16.00 -4.29
N GLN A 205 0.72 17.17 -4.81
CA GLN A 205 1.84 18.00 -4.36
C GLN A 205 1.37 19.39 -4.00
N ALA A 206 2.09 20.05 -3.10
CA ALA A 206 1.97 21.47 -2.86
C ALA A 206 3.34 22.07 -2.56
N ARG A 207 3.46 23.38 -2.71
CA ARG A 207 4.62 24.16 -2.25
C ARG A 207 4.17 25.08 -1.12
N TYR A 208 5.02 25.24 -0.13
CA TYR A 208 4.71 26.07 1.02
C TYR A 208 5.92 26.95 1.41
N ALA A 209 5.67 28.23 1.65
CA ALA A 209 6.71 29.19 2.05
C ALA A 209 6.35 29.95 3.34
N GLY A 210 5.30 29.52 4.05
CA GLY A 210 4.84 30.18 5.27
C GLY A 210 5.78 29.97 6.46
N ALA A 211 5.74 30.90 7.40
CA ALA A 211 6.53 30.82 8.63
C ALA A 211 5.89 29.97 9.75
N GLN A 212 4.61 29.67 9.63
CA GLN A 212 3.85 28.85 10.59
C GLN A 212 3.15 27.72 9.84
N TRP A 213 3.16 26.54 10.42
CA TRP A 213 2.49 25.38 9.82
C TRP A 213 0.97 25.54 9.87
N PRO A 214 0.27 25.25 8.77
CA PRO A 214 -1.18 25.17 8.75
C PRO A 214 -1.70 24.20 9.82
N ALA A 215 -2.86 24.51 10.40
CA ALA A 215 -3.49 23.61 11.37
C ALA A 215 -4.13 22.40 10.69
N ALA A 216 -4.52 22.54 9.42
CA ALA A 216 -5.15 21.48 8.63
C ALA A 216 -4.54 21.40 7.22
N GLU A 217 -4.56 20.23 6.64
CA GLU A 217 -4.03 19.95 5.29
C GLU A 217 -4.74 20.76 4.19
N HIS A 218 -6.01 21.11 4.38
CA HIS A 218 -6.81 21.89 3.44
C HIS A 218 -6.31 23.34 3.24
N GLU A 219 -5.40 23.80 4.08
CA GLU A 219 -4.79 25.13 3.94
C GLU A 219 -3.62 25.16 2.94
N PHE A 220 -3.17 23.98 2.46
CA PHE A 220 -2.18 23.89 1.39
C PHE A 220 -2.87 23.94 0.02
N GLU A 221 -2.23 24.58 -0.94
CA GLU A 221 -2.70 24.64 -2.34
C GLU A 221 -2.22 23.38 -3.10
N PHE A 222 -2.89 22.25 -2.88
CA PHE A 222 -2.52 21.01 -3.53
C PHE A 222 -2.85 20.99 -5.02
N GLN A 223 -1.92 20.44 -5.78
CA GLN A 223 -2.07 20.12 -7.20
C GLN A 223 -2.10 18.59 -7.35
N PHE A 224 -3.12 18.10 -8.02
CA PHE A 224 -3.27 16.68 -8.29
C PHE A 224 -2.18 16.20 -9.28
N ILE A 225 -1.50 15.08 -8.96
CA ILE A 225 -0.47 14.50 -9.82
C ILE A 225 -1.02 13.29 -10.58
N GLY A 226 -1.62 12.32 -9.87
CA GLY A 226 -2.07 11.10 -10.51
C GLY A 226 -2.59 10.03 -9.56
N LEU A 227 -2.83 8.83 -10.12
CA LEU A 227 -3.34 7.67 -9.41
C LEU A 227 -2.35 6.51 -9.49
N LEU A 228 -2.28 5.73 -8.43
CA LEU A 228 -1.51 4.49 -8.32
C LEU A 228 -2.47 3.33 -8.07
N GLY A 229 -2.43 2.31 -8.93
CA GLY A 229 -3.17 1.08 -8.75
C GLY A 229 -2.27 -0.02 -8.18
N LEU A 230 -2.63 -0.51 -6.99
CA LEU A 230 -1.88 -1.55 -6.28
C LEU A 230 -2.62 -2.88 -6.31
N ALA A 231 -1.89 -3.96 -6.57
CA ALA A 231 -2.36 -5.32 -6.43
C ALA A 231 -1.78 -5.97 -5.17
N ALA A 232 -2.61 -6.76 -4.46
CA ALA A 232 -2.14 -7.66 -3.43
C ALA A 232 -1.78 -9.01 -4.07
N PHE A 233 -0.61 -9.55 -3.77
CA PHE A 233 -0.27 -10.91 -4.19
C PHE A 233 -0.93 -11.93 -3.25
N GLY A 234 -1.72 -12.83 -3.84
CA GLY A 234 -2.21 -14.02 -3.14
C GLY A 234 -1.11 -15.07 -3.04
N HIS A 235 -1.08 -15.85 -1.96
CA HIS A 235 -0.33 -17.10 -1.97
C HIS A 235 -0.84 -17.93 -3.15
N SER A 236 0.06 -18.40 -4.02
CA SER A 236 -0.31 -19.45 -4.96
C SER A 236 -0.69 -20.67 -4.11
N VAL A 237 -1.99 -20.95 -4.07
CA VAL A 237 -2.49 -22.20 -3.47
C VAL A 237 -1.96 -23.30 -4.37
N HIS A 238 -0.78 -23.83 -4.04
CA HIS A 238 -0.33 -25.07 -4.61
C HIS A 238 -1.31 -26.13 -4.09
N ASN A 239 -2.04 -26.75 -5.01
CA ASN A 239 -3.02 -27.79 -4.73
C ASN A 239 -2.47 -28.78 -3.71
N PHE A 240 -3.16 -28.88 -2.57
CA PHE A 240 -3.01 -29.96 -1.61
C PHE A 240 -3.70 -31.21 -2.12
#